data_74eb21e4eae09a80151844d9ba736d45
#
_entry.id   74eb21e4eae09a80151844d9ba736d45
#
_cell.length_a   1.000
_cell.length_b   1.000
_cell.length_c   1.000
_cell.angle_alpha   90.00
_cell.angle_beta   90.00
_cell.angle_gamma   90.00
#
_symmetry.space_group_name_H-M   'P 1'
#
loop_
_entity.id
_entity.type
_entity.pdbx_description
1 polymer ?
#
loop_
_entity_poly.entity_id
_entity_poly.type
_entity_poly.pdbx_seq_one_letter_code
_entity_poly.pdbx_strand_id
1 'polypeptide(L)'
;MSGHSKWSTIKRKKGAADAKRGKVFTKLIKEITVAARMGGGDANANPRLRSAIQAAKAENMPKDNIERAIKKGTGELEGVNYEESIYEGYGPGGAAVLIESLSDNKNRTVADIRYIFSFTYRF
;
A
#
# COMPACT_ATOMS: atom_id res chain seq x y z
N MET A 1 29.85 -21.93 16.47
CA MET A 1 29.28 -21.40 16.67
C MET A 1 28.22 -20.89 16.07
N SER A 2 27.70 -20.65 16.23
CA SER A 2 26.46 -20.69 15.81
C SER A 2 25.86 -19.46 15.27
N GLY A 3 24.81 -19.57 14.52
CA GLY A 3 24.02 -18.47 14.05
C GLY A 3 23.30 -17.70 15.15
N HIS A 4 23.62 -18.00 16.39
CA HIS A 4 23.03 -17.35 17.57
C HIS A 4 23.89 -16.24 18.14
N SER A 5 24.89 -15.77 17.39
CA SER A 5 25.67 -14.63 17.81
C SER A 5 24.80 -13.37 17.91
N LYS A 6 25.20 -12.46 18.75
CA LYS A 6 24.54 -11.15 18.89
C LYS A 6 24.41 -10.42 17.54
N TRP A 7 25.46 -10.50 16.72
CA TRP A 7 25.47 -9.90 15.37
C TRP A 7 24.38 -10.49 14.47
N SER A 8 24.27 -11.83 14.41
CA SER A 8 23.23 -12.49 13.62
C SER A 8 21.82 -12.10 14.07
N THR A 9 21.61 -11.99 15.37
CA THR A 9 20.32 -11.58 15.95
C THR A 9 19.98 -10.14 15.55
N ILE A 10 20.94 -9.23 15.63
CA ILE A 10 20.75 -7.83 15.23
C ILE A 10 20.45 -7.72 13.75
N LYS A 11 21.19 -8.45 12.91
CA LYS A 11 20.99 -8.46 11.47
C LYS A 11 19.59 -8.94 11.08
N ARG A 12 19.07 -9.99 11.71
CA ARG A 12 17.72 -10.48 11.47
C ARG A 12 16.65 -9.48 11.89
N LYS A 13 16.80 -8.86 13.04
CA LYS A 13 15.87 -7.84 13.53
C LYS A 13 15.83 -6.64 12.60
N LYS A 14 16.98 -6.19 12.13
CA LYS A 14 17.06 -5.09 11.17
C LYS A 14 16.39 -5.44 9.86
N GLY A 15 16.63 -6.64 9.32
CA GLY A 15 15.99 -7.09 8.08
C GLY A 15 14.48 -7.15 8.19
N ALA A 16 13.94 -7.64 9.31
CA ALA A 16 12.50 -7.68 9.55
C ALA A 16 11.90 -6.27 9.66
N ALA A 17 12.59 -5.35 10.35
CA ALA A 17 12.16 -3.97 10.47
C ALA A 17 12.18 -3.25 9.11
N ASP A 18 13.20 -3.47 8.29
CA ASP A 18 13.31 -2.89 6.96
C ASP A 18 12.21 -3.42 6.02
N ALA A 19 11.88 -4.71 6.10
CA ALA A 19 10.81 -5.30 5.31
C ALA A 19 9.44 -4.71 5.67
N LYS A 20 9.17 -4.53 6.97
CA LYS A 20 7.95 -3.91 7.46
C LYS A 20 7.84 -2.46 7.00
N ARG A 21 8.93 -1.72 7.09
CA ARG A 21 9.01 -0.33 6.64
C ARG A 21 8.73 -0.22 5.14
N GLY A 22 9.28 -1.13 4.34
CA GLY A 22 9.05 -1.19 2.90
C GLY A 22 7.58 -1.39 2.56
N LYS A 23 6.88 -2.24 3.28
CA LYS A 23 5.43 -2.46 3.10
C LYS A 23 4.63 -1.20 3.43
N VAL A 24 4.96 -0.52 4.52
CA VAL A 24 4.30 0.73 4.91
C VAL A 24 4.54 1.81 3.86
N PHE A 25 5.76 1.97 3.39
CA PHE A 25 6.09 2.96 2.37
C PHE A 25 5.37 2.67 1.06
N THR A 26 5.28 1.41 0.64
CA THR A 26 4.56 1.04 -0.57
C THR A 26 3.10 1.42 -0.48
N LYS A 27 2.44 1.16 0.63
CA LYS A 27 1.05 1.55 0.86
C LYS A 27 0.86 3.06 0.79
N LEU A 28 1.75 3.80 1.43
CA LEU A 28 1.68 5.27 1.46
C LEU A 28 1.90 5.86 0.07
N ILE A 29 2.85 5.33 -0.69
CA ILE A 29 3.10 5.76 -2.07
C ILE A 29 1.87 5.53 -2.94
N LYS A 30 1.24 4.36 -2.84
CA LYS A 30 0.01 4.06 -3.57
C LYS A 30 -1.10 5.03 -3.22
N GLU A 31 -1.29 5.29 -1.94
CA GLU A 31 -2.34 6.21 -1.47
C GLU A 31 -2.11 7.64 -1.98
N ILE A 32 -0.87 8.13 -1.92
CA ILE A 32 -0.51 9.45 -2.44
C ILE A 32 -0.79 9.51 -3.95
N THR A 33 -0.38 8.49 -4.69
CA THR A 33 -0.55 8.43 -6.14
C THR A 33 -2.02 8.49 -6.54
N VAL A 34 -2.87 7.69 -5.88
CA VAL A 34 -4.31 7.67 -6.16
C VAL A 34 -4.98 8.96 -5.73
N ALA A 35 -4.63 9.49 -4.56
CA ALA A 35 -5.19 10.75 -4.10
C ALA A 35 -4.88 11.90 -5.06
N ALA A 36 -3.64 11.97 -5.55
CA ALA A 36 -3.22 12.97 -6.54
C ALA A 36 -3.95 12.79 -7.88
N ARG A 37 -4.15 11.56 -8.30
CA ARG A 37 -4.85 11.25 -9.55
C ARG A 37 -6.32 11.67 -9.50
N MET A 38 -6.98 11.42 -8.38
CA MET A 38 -8.42 11.68 -8.26
C MET A 38 -8.76 13.13 -7.94
N GLY A 39 -7.92 13.82 -7.18
CA GLY A 39 -8.22 15.17 -6.71
C GLY A 39 -7.17 16.23 -7.06
N GLY A 40 -6.15 15.86 -7.83
CA GLY A 40 -5.08 16.78 -8.22
C GLY A 40 -3.90 16.80 -7.26
N GLY A 41 -2.80 17.40 -7.69
CA GLY A 41 -1.53 17.43 -6.97
C GLY A 41 -1.38 18.53 -5.92
N ASP A 42 -2.38 19.37 -5.74
CA ASP A 42 -2.35 20.44 -4.75
C ASP A 42 -2.97 19.95 -3.43
N ALA A 43 -2.13 19.75 -2.43
CA ALA A 43 -2.57 19.29 -1.12
C ALA A 43 -3.55 20.24 -0.44
N ASN A 44 -3.47 21.56 -0.74
CA ASN A 44 -4.38 22.54 -0.17
C ASN A 44 -5.80 22.38 -0.70
N ALA A 45 -5.94 21.91 -1.93
CA ALA A 45 -7.22 21.69 -2.59
C ALA A 45 -7.67 20.21 -2.54
N ASN A 46 -6.84 19.32 -1.99
CA ASN A 46 -7.09 17.87 -1.98
C ASN A 46 -6.92 17.30 -0.56
N PRO A 47 -8.01 17.22 0.22
CA PRO A 47 -7.93 16.73 1.60
C PRO A 47 -7.37 15.30 1.72
N ARG A 48 -7.73 14.40 0.81
CA ARG A 48 -7.20 13.04 0.80
C ARG A 48 -5.69 13.02 0.59
N LEU A 49 -5.20 13.82 -0.35
CA LEU A 49 -3.76 13.96 -0.59
C LEU A 49 -3.05 14.53 0.63
N ARG A 50 -3.62 15.55 1.24
CA ARG A 50 -3.06 16.14 2.46
C ARG A 50 -2.91 15.13 3.57
N SER A 51 -3.93 14.31 3.80
CA SER A 51 -3.88 13.26 4.82
C SER A 51 -2.84 12.19 4.48
N ALA A 52 -2.73 11.80 3.22
CA ALA A 52 -1.74 10.83 2.77
C ALA A 52 -0.30 11.36 2.95
N ILE A 53 -0.08 12.63 2.64
CA ILE A 53 1.22 13.28 2.83
C ILE A 53 1.58 13.34 4.32
N GLN A 54 0.63 13.68 5.18
CA GLN A 54 0.87 13.72 6.63
C GLN A 54 1.25 12.34 7.16
N ALA A 55 0.56 11.29 6.72
CA ALA A 55 0.88 9.92 7.11
C ALA A 55 2.28 9.51 6.63
N ALA A 56 2.66 9.89 5.41
CA ALA A 56 3.99 9.61 4.87
C ALA A 56 5.09 10.34 5.65
N LYS A 57 4.87 11.58 6.02
CA LYS A 57 5.81 12.35 6.85
C LYS A 57 5.96 11.75 8.24
N ALA A 58 4.88 11.26 8.82
CA ALA A 58 4.90 10.60 10.13
C ALA A 58 5.76 9.32 10.10
N GLU A 59 5.86 8.66 8.96
CA GLU A 59 6.72 7.48 8.77
C GLU A 59 8.11 7.85 8.23
N ASN A 60 8.46 9.13 8.25
CA ASN A 60 9.75 9.65 7.80
C ASN A 60 10.05 9.38 6.32
N MET A 61 9.03 9.38 5.48
CA MET A 61 9.24 9.24 4.04
C MET A 61 9.96 10.48 3.49
N PRO A 62 11.05 10.30 2.71
CA PRO A 62 11.74 11.43 2.11
C PRO A 62 10.83 12.28 1.22
N LYS A 63 11.05 13.57 1.23
CA LYS A 63 10.27 14.53 0.44
C LYS A 63 10.27 14.18 -1.05
N ASP A 64 11.40 13.75 -1.59
CA ASP A 64 11.51 13.36 -3.00
C ASP A 64 10.60 12.20 -3.36
N ASN A 65 10.44 11.25 -2.45
CA ASN A 65 9.54 10.11 -2.65
C ASN A 65 8.08 10.55 -2.70
N ILE A 66 7.70 11.48 -1.82
CA ILE A 66 6.35 12.06 -1.78
C ILE A 66 6.06 12.82 -3.08
N GLU A 67 6.97 13.68 -3.50
CA GLU A 67 6.82 14.47 -4.73
C GLU A 67 6.72 13.59 -5.97
N ARG A 68 7.53 12.55 -6.03
CA ARG A 68 7.51 11.59 -7.15
C ARG A 68 6.17 10.85 -7.21
N ALA A 69 5.63 10.45 -6.07
CA ALA A 69 4.34 9.78 -6.01
C ALA A 69 3.21 10.70 -6.49
N ILE A 70 3.25 11.97 -6.11
CA ILE A 70 2.29 12.97 -6.58
C ILE A 70 2.37 13.14 -8.10
N LYS A 71 3.58 13.27 -8.64
CA LYS A 71 3.80 13.43 -10.08
C LYS A 71 3.32 12.22 -10.88
N LYS A 72 3.51 11.03 -10.36
CA LYS A 72 2.96 9.81 -10.97
C LYS A 72 1.44 9.85 -11.02
N GLY A 73 0.81 10.31 -9.95
CA GLY A 73 -0.64 10.42 -9.90
C GLY A 73 -1.21 11.46 -10.85
N THR A 74 -0.55 12.59 -11.01
CA THR A 74 -0.99 13.66 -11.90
C THR A 74 -0.63 13.43 -13.37
N GLY A 75 0.12 12.37 -13.68
CA GLY A 75 0.55 12.07 -15.04
C GLY A 75 1.81 12.80 -15.50
N GLU A 76 2.46 13.55 -14.61
CA GLU A 76 3.71 14.25 -14.94
C GLU A 76 4.90 13.30 -15.10
N LEU A 77 4.83 12.14 -14.48
CA LEU A 77 5.80 11.06 -14.64
C LEU A 77 5.07 9.81 -15.12
N GLU A 78 5.70 9.11 -16.08
CA GLU A 78 5.22 7.78 -16.46
C GLU A 78 5.30 6.86 -15.24
N GLY A 79 4.28 6.07 -15.06
CA GLY A 79 4.24 5.18 -13.93
C GLY A 79 3.06 4.25 -13.96
N VAL A 80 2.96 3.50 -12.89
CA VAL A 80 1.93 2.51 -12.69
C VAL A 80 0.60 3.20 -12.43
N ASN A 81 -0.44 2.74 -13.10
CA ASN A 81 -1.78 3.27 -12.95
C ASN A 81 -2.52 2.47 -11.87
N TYR A 82 -2.64 3.03 -10.67
CA TYR A 82 -3.38 2.39 -9.59
C TYR A 82 -4.87 2.66 -9.71
N GLU A 83 -5.66 1.61 -9.52
CA GLU A 83 -7.11 1.67 -9.51
C GLU A 83 -7.66 1.15 -8.19
N GLU A 84 -8.72 1.80 -7.72
CA GLU A 84 -9.46 1.33 -6.57
C GLU A 84 -10.55 0.36 -7.02
N SER A 85 -10.74 -0.69 -6.25
CA SER A 85 -11.81 -1.67 -6.47
C SER A 85 -12.34 -2.15 -5.14
N ILE A 86 -13.61 -2.49 -5.12
CA ILE A 86 -14.27 -3.02 -3.93
C ILE A 86 -14.78 -4.41 -4.25
N TYR A 87 -14.49 -5.36 -3.38
CA TYR A 87 -14.95 -6.74 -3.49
C TYR A 87 -15.73 -7.14 -2.25
N GLU A 88 -16.69 -8.01 -2.44
CA GLU A 88 -17.47 -8.56 -1.35
C GLU A 88 -17.26 -10.06 -1.27
N GLY A 89 -17.24 -10.58 -0.07
CA GLY A 89 -17.13 -12.01 0.18
C GLY A 89 -17.75 -12.37 1.51
N TYR A 90 -17.72 -13.65 1.85
CA TYR A 90 -18.27 -14.13 3.10
C TYR A 90 -17.21 -14.93 3.84
N GLY A 91 -17.05 -14.57 5.12
CA GLY A 91 -16.14 -15.26 6.03
C GLY A 91 -16.84 -16.38 6.80
N PRO A 92 -16.13 -16.97 7.78
CA PRO A 92 -16.70 -17.99 8.63
C PRO A 92 -17.97 -17.53 9.33
N GLY A 93 -18.96 -18.42 9.42
CA GLY A 93 -20.23 -18.10 10.04
C GLY A 93 -21.13 -17.19 9.23
N GLY A 94 -20.83 -16.95 7.95
CA GLY A 94 -21.62 -16.09 7.08
C GLY A 94 -21.36 -14.61 7.24
N ALA A 95 -20.29 -14.23 7.94
CA ALA A 95 -19.93 -12.82 8.11
C ALA A 95 -19.58 -12.18 6.76
N ALA A 96 -20.20 -11.05 6.47
CA ALA A 96 -19.88 -10.30 5.26
C ALA A 96 -18.53 -9.62 5.40
N VAL A 97 -17.70 -9.73 4.35
CA VAL A 97 -16.38 -9.11 4.29
C VAL A 97 -16.35 -8.16 3.10
N LEU A 98 -16.02 -6.90 3.38
CA LEU A 98 -15.81 -5.89 2.34
C LEU A 98 -14.30 -5.68 2.18
N ILE A 99 -13.81 -5.79 0.96
CA ILE A 99 -12.39 -5.68 0.66
C ILE A 99 -12.17 -4.46 -0.23
N GLU A 100 -11.51 -3.45 0.32
CA GLU A 100 -11.06 -2.31 -0.45
C GLU A 100 -9.67 -2.59 -0.99
N SER A 101 -9.51 -2.46 -2.29
CA SER A 101 -8.26 -2.77 -2.97
C SER A 101 -7.75 -1.57 -3.74
N LEU A 102 -6.44 -1.38 -3.69
CA LEU A 102 -5.72 -0.40 -4.48
C LEU A 102 -4.62 -1.15 -5.23
N SER A 103 -4.77 -1.30 -6.54
CA SER A 103 -3.88 -2.15 -7.32
C SER A 103 -3.62 -1.59 -8.72
N ASP A 104 -2.43 -1.89 -9.22
CA ASP A 104 -2.04 -1.64 -10.61
C ASP A 104 -2.42 -2.79 -11.56
N ASN A 105 -2.82 -3.93 -11.00
CA ASN A 105 -3.21 -5.10 -11.77
C ASN A 105 -4.44 -5.75 -11.15
N LYS A 106 -5.59 -5.36 -11.65
CA LYS A 106 -6.89 -5.81 -11.16
C LYS A 106 -7.06 -7.33 -11.29
N ASN A 107 -6.59 -7.90 -12.39
CA ASN A 107 -6.71 -9.34 -12.63
C ASN A 107 -5.92 -10.17 -11.61
N ARG A 108 -4.70 -9.74 -11.30
CA ARG A 108 -3.87 -10.37 -10.28
C ARG A 108 -4.52 -10.27 -8.90
N THR A 109 -5.02 -9.09 -8.56
CA THR A 109 -5.68 -8.85 -7.27
C THR A 109 -6.91 -9.74 -7.09
N VAL A 110 -7.77 -9.84 -8.11
CA VAL A 110 -8.95 -10.71 -8.06
C VAL A 110 -8.54 -12.17 -7.88
N ALA A 111 -7.51 -12.62 -8.60
CA ALA A 111 -7.01 -13.99 -8.49
C ALA A 111 -6.49 -14.29 -7.08
N ASP A 112 -5.74 -13.37 -6.50
CA ASP A 112 -5.20 -13.50 -5.14
C ASP A 112 -6.32 -13.55 -4.10
N ILE A 113 -7.32 -12.69 -4.22
CA ILE A 113 -8.48 -12.66 -3.33
C ILE A 113 -9.25 -13.98 -3.42
N ARG A 114 -9.53 -14.46 -4.63
CA ARG A 114 -10.21 -15.75 -4.83
C ARG A 114 -9.43 -16.91 -4.24
N TYR A 115 -8.13 -16.90 -4.39
CA TYR A 115 -7.27 -17.92 -3.83
C TYR A 115 -7.37 -17.97 -2.30
N ILE A 116 -7.29 -16.81 -1.64
CA ILE A 116 -7.40 -16.72 -0.18
C ILE A 116 -8.78 -17.19 0.29
N PHE A 117 -9.85 -16.76 -0.37
CA PHE A 117 -11.22 -17.12 0.00
C PHE A 117 -11.52 -18.60 -0.27
N SER A 118 -10.82 -19.23 -1.20
CA SER A 118 -11.03 -20.66 -1.50
C SER A 118 -10.68 -21.59 -0.35
N PHE A 119 -9.86 -21.15 0.61
CA PHE A 119 -9.47 -21.97 1.75
C PHE A 119 -10.46 -21.89 2.91
N THR A 120 -10.96 -20.71 3.21
CA THR A 120 -11.72 -20.47 4.43
C THR A 120 -12.94 -19.59 4.20
N TYR A 121 -13.00 -18.88 3.09
CA TYR A 121 -14.02 -17.88 2.79
C TYR A 121 -14.68 -18.18 1.46
N ARG A 122 -15.82 -17.52 1.25
CA ARG A 122 -16.47 -17.47 -0.07
C ARG A 122 -16.30 -16.08 -0.66
N PHE A 123 -16.00 -16.08 -1.93
CA PHE A 123 -15.83 -14.84 -2.68
C PHE A 123 -17.11 -14.51 -3.48
#